data_aff6157054f2307441eec5cbf3924b91
#
_entry.id   aff6157054f2307441eec5cbf3924b91
#
_cell.length_a   1.000
_cell.length_b   1.000
_cell.length_c   1.000
_cell.angle_alpha   90.00
_cell.angle_beta   90.00
_cell.angle_gamma   90.00
#
_symmetry.space_group_name_H-M   'P 1'
#
loop_
_entity.id
_entity.type
_entity.pdbx_description
1 polymer ?
#
loop_
_entity_poly.entity_id
_entity_poly.type
_entity_poly.pdbx_seq_one_letter_code
_entity_poly.pdbx_strand_id
1 'polypeptide(L)'
;MELPHLWQPASRLDVAGSLSAWFDSELGRELLVAENRLLGHILPDLFGYHALQLGQLVSANLLLGSRIRHRIVADTALQPVEGLSPLLARPDSLPLADSSVDVVVLHHLLDVSANPHAVLREASRVLLPEGHLVILGFNPWSLWGLWRFFRMPWASTPWLRQVLSPHRMSDWLTLLDFDVVGVESAFFLPPVDTALVRRRLSWLEPLGMRYWSQGGASYALLARKRVSCLTPLRLRQPLLQLLRPALLTETRSSQDSHQQRED
;
A
#
# COMPACT_ATOMS: atom_id res chain seq x y z
N MET A 1 -24.27 29.75 -30.45
CA MET A 1 -24.62 29.61 -29.02
C MET A 1 -23.85 28.41 -28.51
N GLU A 2 -22.57 28.65 -28.19
CA GLU A 2 -21.63 27.58 -27.73
C GLU A 2 -21.97 27.30 -26.27
N LEU A 3 -22.22 26.02 -25.96
CA LEU A 3 -22.42 25.55 -24.59
C LEU A 3 -21.08 25.70 -23.85
N PRO A 4 -21.06 26.25 -22.63
CA PRO A 4 -19.83 26.38 -21.86
C PRO A 4 -19.27 24.99 -21.60
N HIS A 5 -17.97 24.84 -21.78
CA HIS A 5 -17.21 23.63 -21.54
C HIS A 5 -17.48 23.06 -20.12
N LEU A 6 -18.47 22.21 -20.02
CA LEU A 6 -18.84 21.51 -18.82
C LEU A 6 -17.75 20.48 -18.55
N TRP A 7 -16.87 20.86 -17.61
CA TRP A 7 -16.12 20.00 -16.73
C TRP A 7 -15.42 18.77 -17.38
N GLN A 8 -14.27 19.00 -18.00
CA GLN A 8 -13.32 17.92 -18.25
C GLN A 8 -12.64 17.59 -16.91
N PRO A 9 -12.63 16.32 -16.47
CA PRO A 9 -11.83 15.92 -15.31
C PRO A 9 -10.36 16.24 -15.62
N ALA A 10 -9.70 16.99 -14.73
CA ALA A 10 -8.28 17.31 -14.86
C ALA A 10 -7.50 16.00 -15.09
N SER A 11 -6.61 16.00 -16.07
CA SER A 11 -5.79 14.81 -16.35
C SER A 11 -4.92 14.51 -15.12
N ARG A 12 -4.50 13.24 -14.99
CA ARG A 12 -3.56 12.84 -13.91
C ARG A 12 -2.33 13.75 -13.88
N LEU A 13 -1.80 14.12 -15.05
CA LEU A 13 -0.62 14.97 -15.16
C LEU A 13 -0.88 16.37 -14.62
N ASP A 14 -2.08 16.94 -14.84
CA ASP A 14 -2.44 18.26 -14.33
C ASP A 14 -2.56 18.24 -12.79
N VAL A 15 -3.14 17.17 -12.24
CA VAL A 15 -3.31 17.00 -10.78
C VAL A 15 -1.96 16.76 -10.12
N ALA A 16 -1.13 15.87 -10.66
CA ALA A 16 0.21 15.58 -10.16
C ALA A 16 1.11 16.82 -10.25
N GLY A 17 1.08 17.56 -11.37
CA GLY A 17 1.84 18.79 -11.53
C GLY A 17 1.42 19.89 -10.54
N SER A 18 0.12 20.03 -10.27
CA SER A 18 -0.37 21.00 -9.28
C SER A 18 0.04 20.62 -7.84
N LEU A 19 0.05 19.33 -7.51
CA LEU A 19 0.52 18.85 -6.21
C LEU A 19 2.03 19.00 -6.07
N SER A 20 2.80 18.69 -7.12
CA SER A 20 4.25 18.90 -7.14
C SER A 20 4.60 20.37 -6.89
N ALA A 21 3.97 21.29 -7.64
CA ALA A 21 4.15 22.73 -7.44
C ALA A 21 3.73 23.19 -6.03
N TRP A 22 2.72 22.56 -5.43
CA TRP A 22 2.33 22.87 -4.07
C TRP A 22 3.39 22.42 -3.05
N PHE A 23 4.05 21.28 -3.24
CA PHE A 23 5.17 20.84 -2.38
C PHE A 23 6.36 21.82 -2.42
N ASP A 24 6.51 22.64 -3.47
CA ASP A 24 7.52 23.69 -3.54
C ASP A 24 7.17 24.92 -2.68
N SER A 25 5.93 25.03 -2.19
CA SER A 25 5.52 26.07 -1.25
C SER A 25 6.17 25.87 0.13
N GLU A 26 6.17 26.92 0.95
CA GLU A 26 6.70 26.85 2.32
C GLU A 26 5.95 25.78 3.14
N LEU A 27 4.61 25.76 3.06
CA LEU A 27 3.77 24.80 3.76
C LEU A 27 3.99 23.36 3.27
N GLY A 28 4.13 23.17 1.96
CA GLY A 28 4.39 21.86 1.37
C GLY A 28 5.76 21.32 1.79
N ARG A 29 6.78 22.17 1.85
CA ARG A 29 8.12 21.79 2.34
C ARG A 29 8.12 21.43 3.82
N GLU A 30 7.36 22.14 4.66
CA GLU A 30 7.22 21.79 6.08
C GLU A 30 6.54 20.42 6.24
N LEU A 31 5.48 20.15 5.46
CA LEU A 31 4.83 18.85 5.44
C LEU A 31 5.80 17.74 5.01
N LEU A 32 6.55 17.95 3.92
CA LEU A 32 7.54 16.98 3.43
C LEU A 32 8.61 16.66 4.49
N VAL A 33 9.04 17.67 5.28
CA VAL A 33 9.98 17.46 6.41
C VAL A 33 9.32 16.56 7.48
N ALA A 34 8.05 16.77 7.79
CA ALA A 34 7.34 15.93 8.76
C ALA A 34 7.16 14.49 8.25
N GLU A 35 6.85 14.32 6.98
CA GLU A 35 6.74 13.00 6.32
C GLU A 35 8.08 12.27 6.27
N ASN A 36 9.16 12.98 5.95
CA ASN A 36 10.51 12.40 5.98
C ASN A 36 10.93 11.96 7.39
N ARG A 37 10.45 12.62 8.45
CA ARG A 37 10.65 12.15 9.83
C ARG A 37 9.90 10.83 10.09
N LEU A 38 8.63 10.71 9.64
CA LEU A 38 7.90 9.45 9.74
C LEU A 38 8.63 8.32 9.00
N LEU A 39 9.04 8.57 7.76
CA LEU A 39 9.83 7.60 6.99
C LEU A 39 11.15 7.25 7.68
N GLY A 40 11.79 8.22 8.31
CA GLY A 40 13.01 8.03 9.10
C GLY A 40 12.82 7.13 10.34
N HIS A 41 11.60 6.98 10.84
CA HIS A 41 11.27 6.02 11.90
C HIS A 41 10.93 4.64 11.34
N ILE A 42 10.25 4.57 10.20
CA ILE A 42 9.75 3.31 9.60
C ILE A 42 10.85 2.58 8.81
N LEU A 43 11.53 3.29 7.90
CA LEU A 43 12.45 2.68 6.93
C LEU A 43 13.69 1.99 7.53
N PRO A 44 14.29 2.45 8.66
CA PRO A 44 15.45 1.78 9.25
C PRO A 44 15.19 0.35 9.73
N ASP A 45 13.93 0.03 10.04
CA ASP A 45 13.51 -1.28 10.52
C ASP A 45 13.15 -2.25 9.37
N LEU A 46 13.12 -1.74 8.13
CA LEU A 46 12.84 -2.53 6.94
C LEU A 46 14.14 -2.98 6.27
N PHE A 47 14.23 -4.28 6.02
CA PHE A 47 15.41 -4.91 5.45
C PHE A 47 15.10 -5.49 4.07
N GLY A 48 16.12 -5.68 3.26
CA GLY A 48 16.02 -6.28 1.94
C GLY A 48 17.14 -5.83 1.01
N TYR A 49 16.99 -6.13 -0.27
CA TYR A 49 17.95 -5.80 -1.32
C TYR A 49 17.48 -4.64 -2.19
N HIS A 50 16.16 -4.54 -2.43
CA HIS A 50 15.57 -3.60 -3.38
C HIS A 50 14.45 -2.78 -2.72
N ALA A 51 14.57 -1.45 -2.75
CA ALA A 51 13.55 -0.52 -2.33
C ALA A 51 13.07 0.31 -3.52
N LEU A 52 11.77 0.42 -3.72
CA LEU A 52 11.14 1.14 -4.81
C LEU A 52 10.32 2.32 -4.27
N GLN A 53 10.68 3.53 -4.69
CA GLN A 53 9.82 4.71 -4.59
C GLN A 53 8.97 4.77 -5.84
N LEU A 54 7.65 4.64 -5.71
CA LEU A 54 6.71 4.66 -6.82
C LEU A 54 5.97 5.99 -6.86
N GLY A 55 6.16 6.72 -7.96
CA GLY A 55 5.76 8.11 -8.12
C GLY A 55 6.82 9.10 -7.63
N GLN A 56 7.06 10.14 -8.42
CA GLN A 56 7.99 11.22 -8.12
C GLN A 56 7.28 12.57 -8.12
N LEU A 57 6.41 12.79 -7.14
CA LEU A 57 5.74 14.09 -6.96
C LEU A 57 6.69 15.17 -6.45
N VAL A 58 7.74 14.76 -5.76
CA VAL A 58 8.80 15.65 -5.26
C VAL A 58 10.16 15.17 -5.74
N SER A 59 11.06 16.11 -6.04
CA SER A 59 12.45 15.79 -6.42
C SER A 59 13.29 15.48 -5.18
N ALA A 60 12.81 14.54 -4.35
CA ALA A 60 13.46 14.15 -3.11
C ALA A 60 13.63 12.63 -3.02
N ASN A 61 14.71 12.21 -2.40
CA ASN A 61 14.97 10.82 -2.08
C ASN A 61 14.27 10.45 -0.76
N LEU A 62 13.07 9.89 -0.85
CA LEU A 62 12.29 9.48 0.31
C LEU A 62 12.83 8.18 0.96
N LEU A 63 13.76 7.50 0.29
CA LEU A 63 14.39 6.26 0.77
C LEU A 63 15.70 6.50 1.51
N LEU A 64 16.07 7.76 1.82
CA LEU A 64 17.33 8.09 2.49
C LEU A 64 17.52 7.36 3.82
N GLY A 65 16.44 7.21 4.61
CA GLY A 65 16.44 6.51 5.90
C GLY A 65 16.58 4.99 5.79
N SER A 66 16.42 4.41 4.60
CA SER A 66 16.47 2.96 4.41
C SER A 66 17.90 2.41 4.47
N ARG A 67 18.07 1.23 5.07
CA ARG A 67 19.32 0.47 5.04
C ARG A 67 19.52 -0.29 3.73
N ILE A 68 18.50 -0.35 2.89
CA ILE A 68 18.55 -0.99 1.58
C ILE A 68 19.42 -0.13 0.64
N ARG A 69 20.39 -0.76 -0.01
CA ARG A 69 21.35 -0.04 -0.86
C ARG A 69 20.82 0.23 -2.26
N HIS A 70 20.11 -0.73 -2.87
CA HIS A 70 19.56 -0.57 -4.20
C HIS A 70 18.19 0.11 -4.11
N ARG A 71 18.18 1.40 -4.38
CA ARG A 71 17.01 2.27 -4.30
C ARG A 71 16.61 2.70 -5.69
N ILE A 72 15.37 2.47 -6.06
CA ILE A 72 14.80 2.72 -7.38
C ILE A 72 13.69 3.76 -7.24
N VAL A 73 13.59 4.68 -8.18
CA VAL A 73 12.41 5.55 -8.34
C VAL A 73 11.76 5.27 -9.68
N ALA A 74 10.44 5.02 -9.69
CA ALA A 74 9.69 4.76 -10.91
C ALA A 74 8.54 5.76 -11.08
N ASP A 75 8.48 6.42 -12.22
CA ASP A 75 7.37 7.26 -12.67
C ASP A 75 7.39 7.43 -14.19
N THR A 76 6.33 8.03 -14.73
CA THR A 76 6.19 8.40 -16.15
C THR A 76 7.01 9.61 -16.57
N ALA A 77 7.37 10.47 -15.62
CA ALA A 77 8.28 11.60 -15.81
C ALA A 77 9.22 11.66 -14.62
N LEU A 78 10.52 11.58 -14.86
CA LEU A 78 11.53 11.49 -13.82
C LEU A 78 12.46 12.68 -13.84
N GLN A 79 12.79 13.18 -12.66
CA GLN A 79 13.89 14.11 -12.45
C GLN A 79 15.03 13.34 -11.77
N PRO A 80 16.29 13.61 -12.14
CA PRO A 80 17.44 13.00 -11.49
C PRO A 80 17.46 13.34 -10.00
N VAL A 81 17.56 12.31 -9.15
CA VAL A 81 17.70 12.45 -7.70
C VAL A 81 18.88 11.63 -7.25
N GLU A 82 19.76 12.24 -6.47
CA GLU A 82 20.96 11.57 -5.98
C GLU A 82 20.62 10.34 -5.13
N GLY A 83 21.31 9.25 -5.39
CA GLY A 83 21.15 7.99 -4.65
C GLY A 83 19.90 7.17 -5.03
N LEU A 84 19.20 7.53 -6.10
CA LEU A 84 18.10 6.75 -6.68
C LEU A 84 18.44 6.34 -8.13
N SER A 85 18.15 5.09 -8.46
CA SER A 85 18.20 4.56 -9.83
C SER A 85 16.88 4.86 -10.54
N PRO A 86 16.85 5.69 -11.60
CA PRO A 86 15.61 6.04 -12.27
C PRO A 86 15.09 4.89 -13.15
N LEU A 87 13.78 4.64 -13.09
CA LEU A 87 13.06 3.69 -13.92
C LEU A 87 11.85 4.38 -14.55
N LEU A 88 11.91 4.67 -15.84
CA LEU A 88 10.79 5.28 -16.55
C LEU A 88 9.70 4.23 -16.79
N ALA A 89 8.62 4.31 -16.03
CA ALA A 89 7.53 3.34 -16.08
C ALA A 89 6.21 3.96 -15.59
N ARG A 90 5.09 3.37 -16.00
CA ARG A 90 3.78 3.71 -15.45
C ARG A 90 3.61 3.02 -14.09
N PRO A 91 3.11 3.72 -13.07
CA PRO A 91 2.91 3.14 -11.75
C PRO A 91 1.89 1.98 -11.70
N ASP A 92 1.02 1.88 -12.69
CA ASP A 92 0.03 0.81 -12.84
C ASP A 92 0.51 -0.36 -13.73
N SER A 93 1.75 -0.28 -14.27
CA SER A 93 2.36 -1.31 -15.13
C SER A 93 3.89 -1.17 -15.09
N LEU A 94 4.53 -1.86 -14.17
CA LEU A 94 5.97 -1.80 -13.94
C LEU A 94 6.71 -2.88 -14.74
N PRO A 95 7.83 -2.55 -15.39
CA PRO A 95 8.68 -3.54 -16.08
C PRO A 95 9.59 -4.28 -15.05
N LEU A 96 9.00 -4.73 -13.96
CA LEU A 96 9.66 -5.49 -12.91
C LEU A 96 9.03 -6.88 -12.80
N ALA A 97 9.84 -7.88 -12.47
CA ALA A 97 9.36 -9.23 -12.22
C ALA A 97 8.42 -9.28 -11.01
N ASP A 98 7.56 -10.29 -10.97
CA ASP A 98 6.76 -10.59 -9.80
C ASP A 98 7.67 -10.92 -8.61
N SER A 99 7.29 -10.47 -7.43
CA SER A 99 8.01 -10.78 -6.19
C SER A 99 9.52 -10.49 -6.30
N SER A 100 9.88 -9.27 -6.70
CA SER A 100 11.28 -8.85 -6.93
C SER A 100 11.74 -7.68 -6.06
N VAL A 101 10.83 -7.06 -5.30
CA VAL A 101 11.11 -5.86 -4.50
C VAL A 101 10.73 -6.12 -3.04
N ASP A 102 11.60 -5.72 -2.10
CA ASP A 102 11.38 -5.93 -0.66
C ASP A 102 10.51 -4.83 -0.05
N VAL A 103 10.71 -3.58 -0.46
CA VAL A 103 10.00 -2.41 0.08
C VAL A 103 9.50 -1.53 -1.05
N VAL A 104 8.22 -1.17 -1.01
CA VAL A 104 7.61 -0.18 -1.91
C VAL A 104 7.10 0.99 -1.10
N VAL A 105 7.45 2.22 -1.50
CA VAL A 105 6.97 3.47 -0.90
C VAL A 105 6.13 4.22 -1.92
N LEU A 106 4.87 4.49 -1.57
CA LEU A 106 3.93 5.31 -2.35
C LEU A 106 3.78 6.67 -1.68
N HIS A 107 4.27 7.75 -2.32
CA HIS A 107 4.17 9.10 -1.78
C HIS A 107 3.06 9.87 -2.49
N HIS A 108 1.91 10.05 -1.85
CA HIS A 108 0.71 10.74 -2.37
C HIS A 108 0.27 10.29 -3.77
N LEU A 109 0.84 9.20 -4.26
CA LEU A 109 0.55 8.68 -5.60
C LEU A 109 -0.90 8.24 -5.74
N LEU A 110 -1.48 7.67 -4.70
CA LEU A 110 -2.87 7.20 -4.70
C LEU A 110 -3.87 8.35 -4.68
N ASP A 111 -3.50 9.49 -4.08
CA ASP A 111 -4.33 10.70 -4.03
C ASP A 111 -4.48 11.37 -5.41
N VAL A 112 -3.49 11.20 -6.29
CA VAL A 112 -3.48 11.78 -7.65
C VAL A 112 -3.75 10.75 -8.74
N SER A 113 -3.78 9.46 -8.43
CA SER A 113 -3.98 8.40 -9.41
C SER A 113 -5.43 8.34 -9.88
N ALA A 114 -5.63 8.21 -11.19
CA ALA A 114 -6.95 7.95 -11.76
C ALA A 114 -7.48 6.56 -11.40
N ASN A 115 -6.59 5.59 -11.17
CA ASN A 115 -6.93 4.22 -10.78
C ASN A 115 -6.03 3.72 -9.65
N PRO A 116 -6.29 4.12 -8.39
CA PRO A 116 -5.46 3.73 -7.25
C PRO A 116 -5.43 2.22 -7.01
N HIS A 117 -6.52 1.51 -7.35
CA HIS A 117 -6.56 0.04 -7.22
C HIS A 117 -5.61 -0.67 -8.19
N ALA A 118 -5.39 -0.14 -9.40
CA ALA A 118 -4.42 -0.71 -10.33
C ALA A 118 -3.00 -0.52 -9.82
N VAL A 119 -2.69 0.66 -9.26
CA VAL A 119 -1.39 0.95 -8.65
C VAL A 119 -1.12 0.03 -7.46
N LEU A 120 -2.10 -0.18 -6.57
CA LEU A 120 -1.95 -1.07 -5.42
C LEU A 120 -1.77 -2.53 -5.83
N ARG A 121 -2.49 -3.01 -6.85
CA ARG A 121 -2.31 -4.38 -7.39
C ARG A 121 -0.93 -4.57 -7.99
N GLU A 122 -0.44 -3.56 -8.69
CA GLU A 122 0.90 -3.61 -9.30
C GLU A 122 1.99 -3.55 -8.22
N ALA A 123 1.84 -2.71 -7.20
CA ALA A 123 2.72 -2.71 -6.04
C ALA A 123 2.71 -4.08 -5.32
N SER A 124 1.52 -4.68 -5.16
CA SER A 124 1.40 -6.03 -4.60
C SER A 124 2.09 -7.09 -5.47
N ARG A 125 1.98 -7.01 -6.80
CA ARG A 125 2.60 -7.97 -7.72
C ARG A 125 4.12 -7.98 -7.60
N VAL A 126 4.74 -6.78 -7.59
CA VAL A 126 6.20 -6.66 -7.54
C VAL A 126 6.79 -6.92 -6.16
N LEU A 127 6.00 -6.76 -5.08
CA LEU A 127 6.46 -7.03 -3.72
C LEU A 127 6.69 -8.51 -3.47
N LEU A 128 7.82 -8.82 -2.84
CA LEU A 128 8.12 -10.14 -2.28
C LEU A 128 7.07 -10.57 -1.25
N PRO A 129 6.86 -11.87 -1.05
CA PRO A 129 6.22 -12.38 0.16
C PRO A 129 6.94 -11.83 1.40
N GLU A 130 6.17 -11.41 2.42
CA GLU A 130 6.66 -10.69 3.61
C GLU A 130 7.28 -9.31 3.32
N GLY A 131 7.27 -8.82 2.08
CA GLY A 131 7.69 -7.48 1.70
C GLY A 131 6.77 -6.41 2.27
N HIS A 132 7.29 -5.19 2.38
CA HIS A 132 6.61 -4.08 3.04
C HIS A 132 6.17 -3.01 2.06
N LEU A 133 4.94 -2.54 2.27
CA LEU A 133 4.35 -1.42 1.56
C LEU A 133 4.17 -0.25 2.51
N VAL A 134 4.75 0.90 2.18
CA VAL A 134 4.57 2.16 2.92
C VAL A 134 3.77 3.11 2.06
N ILE A 135 2.64 3.60 2.57
CA ILE A 135 1.76 4.51 1.86
C ILE A 135 1.68 5.82 2.62
N LEU A 136 2.08 6.92 1.98
CA LEU A 136 1.84 8.27 2.47
C LEU A 136 0.66 8.86 1.71
N GLY A 137 -0.27 9.46 2.45
CA GLY A 137 -1.46 10.10 1.88
C GLY A 137 -2.01 11.19 2.77
N PHE A 138 -2.88 12.04 2.21
CA PHE A 138 -3.58 13.07 2.98
C PHE A 138 -4.70 12.48 3.80
N ASN A 139 -4.88 13.00 5.00
CA ASN A 139 -5.90 12.52 5.92
C ASN A 139 -7.17 13.40 5.85
N PRO A 140 -8.31 12.84 5.43
CA PRO A 140 -9.56 13.60 5.36
C PRO A 140 -10.11 14.00 6.74
N TRP A 141 -9.73 13.27 7.80
CA TRP A 141 -10.18 13.49 9.17
C TRP A 141 -9.25 14.41 9.99
N SER A 142 -8.38 15.15 9.29
CA SER A 142 -7.49 16.13 9.90
C SER A 142 -8.13 17.53 9.95
N LEU A 143 -7.43 18.46 10.62
CA LEU A 143 -7.76 19.89 10.53
C LEU A 143 -7.76 20.39 9.08
N TRP A 144 -6.92 19.81 8.22
CA TRP A 144 -6.86 20.12 6.79
C TRP A 144 -8.13 19.64 6.05
N GLY A 145 -8.59 18.45 6.38
CA GLY A 145 -9.84 17.91 5.83
C GLY A 145 -11.04 18.75 6.24
N LEU A 146 -11.10 19.17 7.51
CA LEU A 146 -12.14 20.06 8.01
C LEU A 146 -12.08 21.44 7.36
N TRP A 147 -10.89 22.03 7.29
CA TRP A 147 -10.70 23.35 6.65
C TRP A 147 -11.05 23.32 5.17
N ARG A 148 -10.79 22.22 4.46
CA ARG A 148 -11.23 21.99 3.08
C ARG A 148 -12.75 22.11 2.95
N PHE A 149 -13.49 21.52 3.88
CA PHE A 149 -14.95 21.53 3.87
C PHE A 149 -15.51 22.96 3.90
N PHE A 150 -14.88 23.84 4.69
CA PHE A 150 -15.32 25.23 4.77
C PHE A 150 -14.85 26.11 3.60
N ARG A 151 -13.77 25.77 2.92
CA ARG A 151 -13.13 26.60 1.90
C ARG A 151 -13.23 26.07 0.47
N MET A 152 -13.79 24.90 0.26
CA MET A 152 -13.90 24.21 -1.03
C MET A 152 -14.53 25.03 -2.18
N PRO A 153 -15.45 25.98 -1.98
CA PRO A 153 -15.99 26.80 -3.07
C PRO A 153 -14.94 27.73 -3.72
N TRP A 154 -13.84 28.01 -3.03
CA TRP A 154 -12.89 29.06 -3.40
C TRP A 154 -11.47 28.55 -3.69
N ALA A 155 -11.15 27.32 -3.35
CA ALA A 155 -9.82 26.76 -3.51
C ALA A 155 -9.73 25.86 -4.75
N SER A 156 -8.96 26.30 -5.75
CA SER A 156 -8.63 25.54 -6.95
C SER A 156 -7.51 24.51 -6.67
N THR A 157 -7.73 23.63 -5.68
CA THR A 157 -6.79 22.55 -5.36
C THR A 157 -7.36 21.20 -5.83
N PRO A 158 -7.15 20.83 -7.11
CA PRO A 158 -7.80 19.66 -7.71
C PRO A 158 -7.36 18.33 -7.05
N TRP A 159 -6.16 18.25 -6.49
CA TRP A 159 -5.61 17.06 -5.85
C TRP A 159 -6.27 16.70 -4.49
N LEU A 160 -6.92 17.64 -3.82
CA LEU A 160 -7.70 17.38 -2.59
C LEU A 160 -9.03 16.64 -2.84
N ARG A 161 -9.37 16.32 -4.08
CA ARG A 161 -10.68 15.70 -4.42
C ARG A 161 -10.75 14.22 -4.11
N GLN A 162 -9.63 13.51 -4.13
CA GLN A 162 -9.54 12.04 -3.93
C GLN A 162 -8.76 11.67 -2.68
N VAL A 163 -8.96 12.37 -1.57
CA VAL A 163 -8.30 12.04 -0.31
C VAL A 163 -8.85 10.73 0.25
N LEU A 164 -7.97 9.74 0.39
CA LEU A 164 -8.31 8.41 0.90
C LEU A 164 -8.03 8.34 2.40
N SER A 165 -9.03 7.93 3.18
CA SER A 165 -8.81 7.76 4.63
C SER A 165 -7.93 6.53 4.92
N PRO A 166 -7.14 6.56 6.02
CA PRO A 166 -6.35 5.39 6.44
C PRO A 166 -7.19 4.12 6.61
N HIS A 167 -8.42 4.26 7.13
CA HIS A 167 -9.32 3.14 7.31
C HIS A 167 -9.71 2.48 5.98
N ARG A 168 -10.14 3.30 5.00
CA ARG A 168 -10.48 2.80 3.66
C ARG A 168 -9.27 2.17 2.97
N MET A 169 -8.08 2.73 3.21
CA MET A 169 -6.84 2.16 2.69
C MET A 169 -6.55 0.79 3.31
N SER A 170 -6.75 0.66 4.62
CA SER A 170 -6.60 -0.62 5.32
C SER A 170 -7.57 -1.69 4.80
N ASP A 171 -8.82 -1.32 4.49
CA ASP A 171 -9.80 -2.25 3.90
C ASP A 171 -9.31 -2.75 2.53
N TRP A 172 -8.82 -1.85 1.67
CA TRP A 172 -8.30 -2.23 0.35
C TRP A 172 -7.06 -3.13 0.45
N LEU A 173 -6.17 -2.84 1.40
CA LEU A 173 -4.97 -3.64 1.62
C LEU A 173 -5.31 -5.04 2.14
N THR A 174 -6.30 -5.15 3.02
CA THR A 174 -6.78 -6.45 3.50
C THR A 174 -7.32 -7.32 2.35
N LEU A 175 -8.01 -6.72 1.37
CA LEU A 175 -8.48 -7.43 0.17
C LEU A 175 -7.34 -7.86 -0.77
N LEU A 176 -6.16 -7.25 -0.65
CA LEU A 176 -4.95 -7.59 -1.41
C LEU A 176 -3.97 -8.47 -0.61
N ASP A 177 -4.44 -9.12 0.46
CA ASP A 177 -3.65 -9.99 1.33
C ASP A 177 -2.49 -9.28 2.05
N PHE A 178 -2.69 -8.03 2.45
CA PHE A 178 -1.77 -7.31 3.31
C PHE A 178 -2.25 -7.29 4.77
N ASP A 179 -1.29 -7.40 5.70
CA ASP A 179 -1.47 -7.08 7.11
C ASP A 179 -1.04 -5.64 7.35
N VAL A 180 -1.94 -4.80 7.88
CA VAL A 180 -1.60 -3.45 8.32
C VAL A 180 -0.87 -3.54 9.65
N VAL A 181 0.42 -3.17 9.64
CA VAL A 181 1.30 -3.20 10.81
C VAL A 181 1.07 -1.99 11.71
N GLY A 182 0.88 -0.81 11.09
CA GLY A 182 0.65 0.42 11.82
C GLY A 182 0.27 1.59 10.92
N VAL A 183 -0.32 2.61 11.53
CA VAL A 183 -0.63 3.89 10.91
C VAL A 183 -0.12 4.99 11.82
N GLU A 184 0.75 5.83 11.31
CA GLU A 184 1.27 7.01 11.98
C GLU A 184 0.82 8.26 11.23
N SER A 185 0.57 9.35 11.95
CA SER A 185 0.18 10.63 11.35
C SER A 185 1.17 11.72 11.68
N ALA A 186 1.34 12.64 10.75
CA ALA A 186 2.19 13.80 10.91
C ALA A 186 1.45 15.09 10.59
N PHE A 187 2.04 16.19 11.07
CA PHE A 187 1.64 17.55 10.77
C PHE A 187 0.24 17.89 11.27
N PHE A 188 0.15 18.25 12.55
CA PHE A 188 -1.11 18.61 13.22
C PHE A 188 -1.43 20.11 13.14
N LEU A 189 -0.60 20.87 12.43
CA LEU A 189 -0.82 22.30 12.26
C LEU A 189 -1.92 22.60 11.24
N PRO A 190 -2.75 23.65 11.44
CA PRO A 190 -3.74 24.05 10.46
C PRO A 190 -3.07 24.55 9.16
N PRO A 191 -3.73 24.45 7.99
CA PRO A 191 -3.19 24.87 6.71
C PRO A 191 -3.23 26.40 6.55
N VAL A 192 -2.40 27.10 7.30
CA VAL A 192 -2.27 28.55 7.27
C VAL A 192 -0.97 28.90 6.54
N ASP A 193 -1.08 29.77 5.51
CA ASP A 193 0.07 30.14 4.67
C ASP A 193 1.09 31.02 5.40
N THR A 194 0.71 31.65 6.52
CA THR A 194 1.57 32.56 7.25
C THR A 194 2.50 31.82 8.23
N ALA A 195 3.79 31.79 7.96
CA ALA A 195 4.81 31.14 8.80
C ALA A 195 4.79 31.61 10.27
N LEU A 196 4.53 32.90 10.51
CA LEU A 196 4.42 33.43 11.87
C LEU A 196 3.27 32.81 12.67
N VAL A 197 2.13 32.58 12.02
CA VAL A 197 0.97 31.95 12.66
C VAL A 197 1.25 30.48 12.94
N ARG A 198 1.85 29.74 11.99
CA ARG A 198 2.25 28.35 12.18
C ARG A 198 3.24 28.22 13.35
N ARG A 199 4.24 29.10 13.41
CA ARG A 199 5.21 29.12 14.52
C ARG A 199 4.55 29.37 15.88
N ARG A 200 3.53 30.24 15.94
CA ARG A 200 2.76 30.47 17.17
C ARG A 200 1.89 29.26 17.55
N LEU A 201 1.47 28.48 16.58
CA LEU A 201 0.64 27.29 16.78
C LEU A 201 1.46 25.98 16.92
N SER A 202 2.79 26.06 16.95
CA SER A 202 3.68 24.88 17.05
C SER A 202 3.43 24.01 18.28
N TRP A 203 2.83 24.56 19.34
CA TRP A 203 2.39 23.82 20.52
C TRP A 203 1.25 22.82 20.26
N LEU A 204 0.52 22.99 19.13
CA LEU A 204 -0.51 22.04 18.71
C LEU A 204 0.09 20.69 18.24
N GLU A 205 1.32 20.70 17.73
CA GLU A 205 1.98 19.49 17.25
C GLU A 205 2.09 18.41 18.34
N PRO A 206 2.72 18.66 19.51
CA PRO A 206 2.80 17.65 20.57
C PRO A 206 1.45 17.32 21.18
N LEU A 207 0.51 18.26 21.24
CA LEU A 207 -0.85 17.99 21.70
C LEU A 207 -1.62 17.11 20.72
N GLY A 208 -1.52 17.36 19.41
CA GLY A 208 -2.13 16.55 18.37
C GLY A 208 -1.62 15.12 18.43
N MET A 209 -0.31 14.92 18.51
CA MET A 209 0.30 13.58 18.64
C MET A 209 -0.19 12.84 19.90
N ARG A 210 -0.41 13.54 21.01
CA ARG A 210 -0.79 12.94 22.29
C ARG A 210 -2.29 12.60 22.39
N TYR A 211 -3.15 13.49 21.92
CA TYR A 211 -4.61 13.38 22.13
C TYR A 211 -5.40 13.00 20.88
N TRP A 212 -4.82 13.20 19.69
CA TRP A 212 -5.47 12.92 18.42
C TRP A 212 -4.49 12.33 17.41
N SER A 213 -3.88 11.21 17.78
CA SER A 213 -2.80 10.55 17.03
C SER A 213 -3.14 10.29 15.55
N GLN A 214 -4.42 10.17 15.20
CA GLN A 214 -4.89 9.98 13.82
C GLN A 214 -5.32 11.28 13.12
N GLY A 215 -5.16 12.45 13.74
CA GLY A 215 -5.66 13.73 13.25
C GLY A 215 -4.64 14.55 12.46
N GLY A 216 -3.45 14.03 12.18
CA GLY A 216 -2.45 14.70 11.37
C GLY A 216 -2.90 14.92 9.93
N ALA A 217 -2.37 15.94 9.27
CA ALA A 217 -2.70 16.31 7.87
C ALA A 217 -2.31 15.21 6.88
N SER A 218 -1.21 14.52 7.15
CA SER A 218 -0.70 13.38 6.40
C SER A 218 -0.61 12.15 7.30
N TYR A 219 -0.72 10.97 6.71
CA TYR A 219 -0.48 9.69 7.38
C TYR A 219 0.53 8.85 6.60
N ALA A 220 1.27 8.03 7.34
CA ALA A 220 2.07 6.95 6.83
C ALA A 220 1.46 5.62 7.31
N LEU A 221 1.07 4.76 6.37
CA LEU A 221 0.53 3.43 6.64
C LEU A 221 1.59 2.41 6.24
N LEU A 222 1.99 1.58 7.20
CA LEU A 222 2.89 0.45 6.99
C LEU A 222 2.07 -0.84 6.91
N ALA A 223 2.22 -1.56 5.81
CA ALA A 223 1.61 -2.86 5.61
C ALA A 223 2.64 -3.89 5.16
N ARG A 224 2.41 -5.16 5.53
CA ARG A 224 3.24 -6.30 5.16
C ARG A 224 2.43 -7.27 4.31
N LYS A 225 2.97 -7.72 3.19
CA LYS A 225 2.32 -8.69 2.31
C LYS A 225 2.31 -10.06 2.97
N ARG A 226 1.13 -10.65 3.12
CA ARG A 226 1.00 -12.01 3.66
C ARG A 226 1.54 -13.06 2.70
N VAL A 227 2.10 -14.10 3.25
CA VAL A 227 2.35 -15.34 2.51
C VAL A 227 1.09 -16.18 2.58
N SER A 228 0.37 -16.32 1.47
CA SER A 228 -0.67 -17.34 1.35
C SER A 228 0.02 -18.70 1.22
N CYS A 229 0.54 -19.25 2.33
CA CYS A 229 0.94 -20.64 2.39
C CYS A 229 -0.33 -21.48 2.32
N LEU A 230 -0.68 -21.95 1.14
CA LEU A 230 -1.54 -23.09 1.00
C LEU A 230 -0.78 -24.27 1.63
N THR A 231 -0.99 -24.48 2.92
CA THR A 231 -0.61 -25.74 3.54
C THR A 231 -1.52 -26.79 2.89
N PRO A 232 -1.00 -27.66 1.99
CA PRO A 232 -1.83 -28.72 1.44
C PRO A 232 -2.23 -29.57 2.64
N LEU A 233 -3.50 -29.45 3.06
CA LEU A 233 -4.10 -30.43 3.94
C LEU A 233 -4.03 -31.76 3.17
N ARG A 234 -2.99 -32.55 3.46
CA ARG A 234 -2.99 -33.95 3.10
C ARG A 234 -4.19 -34.52 3.85
N LEU A 235 -5.31 -34.61 3.16
CA LEU A 235 -6.40 -35.48 3.57
C LEU A 235 -5.79 -36.89 3.67
N ARG A 236 -5.30 -37.22 4.86
CA ARG A 236 -5.05 -38.62 5.23
C ARG A 236 -6.41 -39.28 5.09
N GLN A 237 -6.60 -39.96 4.01
CA GLN A 237 -7.77 -40.77 3.80
C GLN A 237 -7.71 -42.02 4.74
N PRO A 238 -8.28 -41.98 5.94
CA PRO A 238 -8.46 -43.22 6.72
C PRO A 238 -9.77 -43.96 6.31
N LEU A 239 -10.55 -43.38 5.38
CA LEU A 239 -11.89 -43.91 5.07
C LEU A 239 -11.93 -45.02 4.01
N LEU A 240 -10.86 -45.24 3.24
CA LEU A 240 -10.81 -46.31 2.27
C LEU A 240 -10.39 -47.67 2.85
N GLN A 241 -9.94 -47.73 4.09
CA GLN A 241 -9.65 -49.00 4.76
C GLN A 241 -10.83 -49.60 5.51
N LEU A 242 -11.92 -48.84 5.70
CA LEU A 242 -13.14 -49.32 6.35
C LEU A 242 -14.19 -49.95 5.38
N LEU A 243 -13.92 -49.89 4.08
CA LEU A 243 -14.76 -50.53 3.05
C LEU A 243 -14.04 -51.71 2.38
N ARG A 244 -13.26 -52.49 3.13
CA ARG A 244 -13.00 -53.87 2.70
C ARG A 244 -14.30 -54.64 2.94
N PRO A 245 -15.00 -55.10 1.90
CA PRO A 245 -16.13 -56.00 2.11
C PRO A 245 -15.57 -57.32 2.69
N ALA A 246 -16.06 -57.66 3.86
CA ALA A 246 -15.93 -58.99 4.45
C ALA A 246 -16.83 -59.94 3.64
N LEU A 247 -16.45 -60.24 2.43
CA LEU A 247 -17.10 -61.27 1.60
C LEU A 247 -15.98 -62.09 0.98
N LEU A 248 -15.83 -63.25 1.53
CA LEU A 248 -15.52 -64.54 0.92
C LEU A 248 -14.94 -65.47 1.98
N THR A 249 -15.76 -65.83 2.97
CA THR A 249 -15.61 -67.13 3.63
C THR A 249 -16.22 -68.11 2.67
N GLU A 250 -15.43 -68.77 1.83
CA GLU A 250 -15.82 -69.95 1.07
C GLU A 250 -16.15 -71.06 2.06
N THR A 251 -17.39 -71.43 2.07
CA THR A 251 -17.88 -72.73 2.59
C THR A 251 -17.30 -73.80 1.70
N ARG A 252 -16.21 -74.39 2.15
CA ARG A 252 -15.73 -75.66 1.61
C ARG A 252 -16.61 -76.78 2.18
N SER A 253 -17.69 -77.08 1.49
CA SER A 253 -18.52 -78.27 1.78
C SER A 253 -17.77 -79.51 1.40
N SER A 254 -17.73 -80.38 2.37
CA SER A 254 -17.37 -81.81 2.30
C SER A 254 -18.09 -82.53 1.20
N GLN A 255 -17.34 -83.10 0.31
CA GLN A 255 -17.75 -84.24 -0.48
C GLN A 255 -16.56 -85.20 -0.70
N ASP A 256 -16.34 -86.07 0.25
CA ASP A 256 -15.54 -87.28 0.11
C ASP A 256 -16.18 -88.32 0.94
N SER A 257 -17.02 -89.12 0.30
CA SER A 257 -17.31 -90.50 0.68
C SER A 257 -18.14 -91.15 -0.46
N HIS A 258 -17.48 -91.82 -1.32
CA HIS A 258 -17.90 -93.11 -1.89
C HIS A 258 -17.09 -93.36 -3.16
N GLN A 259 -16.13 -94.21 -3.07
CA GLN A 259 -16.05 -95.40 -3.85
C GLN A 259 -14.75 -96.12 -3.59
N GLN A 260 -14.78 -97.02 -2.62
CA GLN A 260 -14.05 -98.29 -2.65
C GLN A 260 -15.03 -99.31 -3.14
N ARG A 261 -14.68 -99.95 -4.25
CA ARG A 261 -14.73 -101.42 -4.44
C ARG A 261 -14.68 -101.77 -5.94
N GLU A 262 -13.90 -102.85 -6.17
CA GLU A 262 -13.78 -103.72 -7.32
C GLU A 262 -12.87 -103.19 -8.44
N ASP A 263 -11.75 -103.82 -8.79
CA ASP A 263 -11.12 -105.18 -8.69
C ASP A 263 -9.61 -105.03 -8.70
#